data_684e713ce3205a072a6ef54368e64cfb
#
_entry.id   684e713ce3205a072a6ef54368e64cfb
#
_cell.length_a   1.000
_cell.length_b   1.000
_cell.length_c   1.000
_cell.angle_alpha   90.00
_cell.angle_beta   90.00
_cell.angle_gamma   90.00
#
_symmetry.space_group_name_H-M   'P 1'
#
loop_
_entity.id
_entity.type
_entity.pdbx_description
1 polymer ?
#
loop_
_entity_poly.entity_id
_entity_poly.type
_entity_poly.pdbx_seq_one_letter_code
_entity_poly.pdbx_strand_id
1 'polypeptide(L)'
;MSTKIEIAELMEKNGTMYDWAEKVNRGASLTAEENEISQVVDAWAKEIGTKGKDNDNEIAEFIIKTITDPVYNKPDALIEKMFEMDSIGEFDDYVINKTPKNTLVAYESAKGGNVYKSYIDTSALTPTWKHAQVETEISYTQLRRGGFKSIANMAVFAKEALDNKKIKDVFSALDTAIAGGEQVFAVTGGESALTKTILDKLSLYVLDHLADGDTGIMFGLNKYAQSIANMSGYTSYMSSTMKDDYNRYGLVKEYGGCLIGGFSGARKAADGELLVPDKRIFGISGIIGTLCDRGELRVYETLDNNKERVSLKFTGYEYGIKITNPENVAKITFTA
;
A
#
# COMPACT_ATOMS: atom_id res chain seq x y z
N MET A 1 6.23 -36.57 -20.41
CA MET A 1 6.62 -35.95 -19.13
C MET A 1 5.38 -35.76 -18.30
N SER A 2 5.50 -35.90 -16.98
CA SER A 2 4.32 -35.71 -16.11
C SER A 2 4.07 -34.21 -15.95
N THR A 3 2.81 -33.75 -16.01
CA THR A 3 2.38 -32.36 -15.80
C THR A 3 2.94 -31.76 -14.49
N LYS A 4 3.19 -32.60 -13.47
CA LYS A 4 3.85 -32.21 -12.21
C LYS A 4 5.28 -31.75 -12.40
N ILE A 5 6.06 -32.35 -13.30
CA ILE A 5 7.44 -31.94 -13.60
C ILE A 5 7.44 -30.59 -14.31
N GLU A 6 6.51 -30.38 -15.25
CA GLU A 6 6.36 -29.11 -15.97
C GLU A 6 5.96 -27.97 -15.04
N ILE A 7 5.07 -28.22 -14.07
CA ILE A 7 4.72 -27.25 -13.04
C ILE A 7 5.91 -26.92 -12.12
N ALA A 8 6.70 -27.92 -11.71
CA ALA A 8 7.90 -27.70 -10.90
C ALA A 8 8.94 -26.83 -11.66
N GLU A 9 9.13 -27.08 -12.95
CA GLU A 9 10.00 -26.26 -13.81
C GLU A 9 9.50 -24.82 -13.94
N LEU A 10 8.17 -24.62 -14.01
CA LEU A 10 7.58 -23.26 -14.02
C LEU A 10 7.80 -22.54 -12.69
N MET A 11 7.75 -23.25 -11.57
CA MET A 11 8.00 -22.68 -10.24
C MET A 11 9.44 -22.18 -10.04
N GLU A 12 10.39 -22.64 -10.86
CA GLU A 12 11.79 -22.16 -10.84
C GLU A 12 11.99 -20.87 -11.66
N LYS A 13 11.03 -20.51 -12.51
CA LYS A 13 11.09 -19.27 -13.32
C LYS A 13 10.66 -18.07 -12.48
N ASN A 14 11.63 -17.34 -11.97
CA ASN A 14 11.39 -16.12 -11.19
C ASN A 14 10.93 -14.97 -12.10
N GLY A 15 9.93 -14.20 -11.65
CA GLY A 15 9.56 -12.90 -12.20
C GLY A 15 8.50 -12.91 -13.30
N THR A 16 8.19 -14.05 -13.92
CA THR A 16 7.21 -14.12 -15.02
C THR A 16 5.81 -14.55 -14.58
N MET A 17 5.71 -15.23 -13.45
CA MET A 17 4.47 -15.87 -13.01
C MET A 17 3.41 -14.87 -12.54
N TYR A 18 3.81 -13.83 -11.80
CA TYR A 18 2.87 -12.83 -11.33
C TYR A 18 2.38 -11.93 -12.47
N ASP A 19 3.27 -11.50 -13.37
CA ASP A 19 2.91 -10.74 -14.57
C ASP A 19 1.90 -11.50 -15.44
N TRP A 20 2.16 -12.80 -15.64
CA TRP A 20 1.23 -13.69 -16.31
C TRP A 20 -0.14 -13.71 -15.62
N ALA A 21 -0.17 -13.92 -14.30
CA ALA A 21 -1.40 -13.98 -13.52
C ALA A 21 -2.18 -12.65 -13.58
N GLU A 22 -1.49 -11.51 -13.50
CA GLU A 22 -2.09 -10.18 -13.59
C GLU A 22 -2.66 -9.91 -15.01
N LYS A 23 -1.94 -10.27 -16.07
CA LYS A 23 -2.43 -10.15 -17.45
C LYS A 23 -3.66 -11.02 -17.70
N VAL A 24 -3.65 -12.26 -17.18
CA VAL A 24 -4.79 -13.17 -17.25
C VAL A 24 -6.01 -12.58 -16.55
N ASN A 25 -5.83 -12.03 -15.34
CA ASN A 25 -6.89 -11.39 -14.58
C ASN A 25 -7.48 -10.18 -15.32
N ARG A 26 -6.64 -9.34 -15.90
CA ARG A 26 -7.05 -8.15 -16.64
C ARG A 26 -7.57 -8.46 -18.05
N GLY A 27 -7.46 -9.71 -18.53
CA GLY A 27 -7.82 -10.09 -19.89
C GLY A 27 -6.91 -9.46 -20.96
N ALA A 28 -5.66 -9.16 -20.63
CA ALA A 28 -4.67 -8.61 -21.54
C ALA A 28 -4.13 -9.69 -22.50
N SER A 29 -3.51 -9.26 -23.60
CA SER A 29 -2.85 -10.18 -24.54
C SER A 29 -1.60 -10.81 -23.91
N LEU A 30 -1.47 -12.13 -24.03
CA LEU A 30 -0.36 -12.89 -23.50
C LEU A 30 0.78 -13.01 -24.53
N THR A 31 2.01 -13.06 -24.09
CA THR A 31 3.17 -13.39 -24.92
C THR A 31 3.19 -14.87 -25.30
N ALA A 32 4.11 -15.29 -26.17
CA ALA A 32 4.24 -16.70 -26.53
C ALA A 32 4.60 -17.56 -25.30
N GLU A 33 5.53 -17.11 -24.47
CA GLU A 33 5.94 -17.77 -23.23
C GLU A 33 4.78 -17.85 -22.21
N GLU A 34 4.04 -16.77 -22.01
CA GLU A 34 2.86 -16.74 -21.14
C GLU A 34 1.73 -17.65 -21.64
N ASN A 35 1.59 -17.85 -22.95
CA ASN A 35 0.67 -18.82 -23.50
C ASN A 35 1.10 -20.27 -23.22
N GLU A 36 2.39 -20.59 -23.26
CA GLU A 36 2.91 -21.88 -22.85
C GLU A 36 2.62 -22.16 -21.37
N ILE A 37 2.88 -21.18 -20.49
CA ILE A 37 2.51 -21.25 -19.07
C ILE A 37 1.02 -21.54 -18.93
N SER A 38 0.18 -20.82 -19.66
CA SER A 38 -1.29 -21.01 -19.62
C SER A 38 -1.71 -22.42 -20.02
N GLN A 39 -1.05 -23.03 -21.02
CA GLN A 39 -1.39 -24.40 -21.46
C GLN A 39 -1.00 -25.43 -20.39
N VAL A 40 0.17 -25.30 -19.77
CA VAL A 40 0.64 -26.19 -18.71
C VAL A 40 -0.26 -26.10 -17.48
N VAL A 41 -0.55 -24.88 -17.02
CA VAL A 41 -1.42 -24.64 -15.84
C VAL A 41 -2.86 -25.09 -16.13
N ASP A 42 -3.37 -24.92 -17.37
CA ASP A 42 -4.70 -25.39 -17.78
C ASP A 42 -4.83 -26.91 -17.74
N ALA A 43 -3.82 -27.61 -18.27
CA ALA A 43 -3.78 -29.07 -18.24
C ALA A 43 -3.77 -29.60 -16.80
N TRP A 44 -2.93 -29.01 -15.95
CA TRP A 44 -2.84 -29.36 -14.54
C TRP A 44 -4.13 -29.08 -13.76
N ALA A 45 -4.74 -27.87 -13.93
CA ALA A 45 -5.98 -27.51 -13.29
C ALA A 45 -7.14 -28.44 -13.68
N LYS A 46 -7.24 -28.84 -14.96
CA LYS A 46 -8.22 -29.80 -15.44
C LYS A 46 -8.01 -31.21 -14.88
N GLU A 47 -6.76 -31.61 -14.74
CA GLU A 47 -6.41 -32.91 -14.13
C GLU A 47 -6.89 -32.97 -12.68
N ILE A 48 -6.58 -31.94 -11.86
CA ILE A 48 -7.08 -31.82 -10.48
C ILE A 48 -8.61 -31.81 -10.44
N GLY A 49 -9.24 -31.01 -11.28
CA GLY A 49 -10.70 -30.90 -11.32
C GLY A 49 -11.41 -32.21 -11.74
N THR A 50 -10.73 -33.11 -12.43
CA THR A 50 -11.30 -34.37 -12.93
C THR A 50 -11.05 -35.54 -12.00
N LYS A 51 -9.82 -35.67 -11.51
CA LYS A 51 -9.39 -36.81 -10.68
C LYS A 51 -9.56 -36.56 -9.19
N GLY A 52 -9.84 -35.32 -8.78
CA GLY A 52 -9.65 -34.89 -7.41
C GLY A 52 -8.17 -34.71 -7.11
N LYS A 53 -7.87 -34.33 -5.89
CA LYS A 53 -6.51 -34.10 -5.45
C LYS A 53 -6.18 -34.97 -4.22
N ASP A 54 -5.00 -35.52 -4.20
CA ASP A 54 -4.42 -36.11 -3.01
C ASP A 54 -3.94 -34.97 -2.06
N ASN A 55 -3.53 -35.32 -0.82
CA ASN A 55 -3.16 -34.33 0.23
C ASN A 55 -1.87 -33.53 -0.04
N ASP A 56 -1.54 -33.28 -1.30
CA ASP A 56 -0.35 -32.51 -1.68
C ASP A 56 -0.69 -31.02 -1.75
N ASN A 57 0.14 -30.15 -1.19
CA ASN A 57 -0.02 -28.68 -1.19
C ASN A 57 0.39 -28.02 -2.52
N GLU A 58 0.23 -28.69 -3.64
CA GLU A 58 0.74 -28.24 -4.95
C GLU A 58 0.14 -26.89 -5.42
N ILE A 59 -1.17 -26.69 -5.21
CA ILE A 59 -1.82 -25.42 -5.59
C ILE A 59 -1.32 -24.32 -4.68
N ALA A 60 -1.22 -24.57 -3.39
CA ALA A 60 -0.72 -23.61 -2.41
C ALA A 60 0.72 -23.21 -2.72
N GLU A 61 1.60 -24.15 -3.02
CA GLU A 61 3.00 -23.89 -3.38
C GLU A 61 3.12 -23.09 -4.67
N PHE A 62 2.32 -23.43 -5.68
CA PHE A 62 2.30 -22.69 -6.94
C PHE A 62 1.85 -21.24 -6.75
N ILE A 63 0.77 -21.03 -6.00
CA ILE A 63 0.23 -19.70 -5.76
C ILE A 63 1.19 -18.88 -4.90
N ILE A 64 1.78 -19.46 -3.85
CA ILE A 64 2.71 -18.72 -3.00
C ILE A 64 3.93 -18.26 -3.80
N LYS A 65 4.52 -19.11 -4.62
CA LYS A 65 5.64 -18.72 -5.49
C LYS A 65 5.24 -17.61 -6.48
N THR A 66 4.02 -17.66 -7.01
CA THR A 66 3.51 -16.60 -7.89
C THR A 66 3.38 -15.26 -7.17
N ILE A 67 2.97 -15.25 -5.89
CA ILE A 67 2.74 -14.03 -5.11
C ILE A 67 4.02 -13.50 -4.47
N THR A 68 4.91 -14.38 -4.00
CA THR A 68 6.09 -14.01 -3.20
C THR A 68 7.32 -13.68 -4.03
N ASP A 69 7.19 -13.54 -5.35
CA ASP A 69 8.30 -13.13 -6.20
C ASP A 69 8.83 -11.76 -5.74
N PRO A 70 10.11 -11.65 -5.38
CA PRO A 70 10.69 -10.42 -4.83
C PRO A 70 10.62 -9.21 -5.77
N VAL A 71 10.46 -9.43 -7.07
CA VAL A 71 10.28 -8.35 -8.05
C VAL A 71 8.96 -7.62 -7.87
N TYR A 72 7.94 -8.28 -7.31
CA TYR A 72 6.57 -7.76 -7.19
C TYR A 72 6.14 -7.38 -5.78
N ASN A 73 6.97 -7.60 -4.78
CA ASN A 73 6.76 -7.10 -3.42
C ASN A 73 7.09 -5.61 -3.28
N LYS A 74 6.95 -4.82 -4.34
CA LYS A 74 7.12 -3.37 -4.25
C LYS A 74 5.90 -2.79 -3.54
N PRO A 75 6.11 -2.14 -2.39
CA PRO A 75 5.06 -1.35 -1.74
C PRO A 75 4.60 -0.25 -2.70
N ASP A 76 3.39 0.25 -2.48
CA ASP A 76 2.89 1.42 -3.22
C ASP A 76 3.92 2.55 -3.11
N ALA A 77 4.32 3.13 -4.24
CA ALA A 77 5.36 4.17 -4.32
C ALA A 77 5.11 5.37 -3.38
N LEU A 78 3.85 5.60 -2.98
CA LEU A 78 3.52 6.60 -1.98
C LEU A 78 3.91 6.13 -0.58
N ILE A 79 3.66 4.86 -0.23
CA ILE A 79 4.00 4.30 1.08
C ILE A 79 5.52 4.29 1.27
N GLU A 80 6.29 3.97 0.21
CA GLU A 80 7.76 4.06 0.24
C GLU A 80 8.29 5.47 0.55
N LYS A 81 7.58 6.50 0.08
CA LYS A 81 7.95 7.89 0.37
C LYS A 81 7.55 8.34 1.79
N MET A 82 6.58 7.67 2.39
CA MET A 82 6.05 8.00 3.70
C MET A 82 6.70 7.23 4.84
N PHE A 83 7.15 6.01 4.59
CA PHE A 83 7.64 5.09 5.60
C PHE A 83 9.01 4.53 5.24
N GLU A 84 9.85 4.39 6.26
CA GLU A 84 11.01 3.50 6.18
C GLU A 84 10.50 2.06 6.17
N MET A 85 10.92 1.30 5.16
CA MET A 85 10.50 -0.09 4.98
C MET A 85 11.56 -1.01 5.56
N ASP A 86 11.15 -1.91 6.44
CA ASP A 86 12.02 -2.88 7.08
C ASP A 86 11.42 -4.29 7.01
N SER A 87 12.26 -5.32 7.12
CA SER A 87 11.83 -6.71 7.12
C SER A 87 12.65 -7.51 8.12
N ILE A 88 11.99 -8.28 8.97
CA ILE A 88 12.62 -9.07 10.02
C ILE A 88 12.12 -10.52 10.00
N GLY A 89 12.89 -11.42 10.62
CA GLY A 89 12.48 -12.81 10.83
C GLY A 89 11.29 -12.95 11.76
N GLU A 90 10.57 -14.07 11.65
CA GLU A 90 9.33 -14.34 12.40
C GLU A 90 9.49 -14.24 13.93
N PHE A 91 10.68 -14.59 14.43
CA PHE A 91 10.97 -14.65 15.87
C PHE A 91 11.89 -13.53 16.36
N ASP A 92 12.19 -12.57 15.50
CA ASP A 92 13.06 -11.46 15.86
C ASP A 92 12.28 -10.34 16.57
N ASP A 93 12.90 -9.78 17.60
CA ASP A 93 12.41 -8.58 18.25
C ASP A 93 12.83 -7.34 17.45
N TYR A 94 11.87 -6.48 17.18
CA TYR A 94 12.12 -5.25 16.43
C TYR A 94 11.93 -4.01 17.28
N VAL A 95 12.97 -3.22 17.33
CA VAL A 95 13.00 -1.94 18.04
C VAL A 95 13.36 -0.82 17.09
N ILE A 96 12.47 0.14 16.95
CA ILE A 96 12.68 1.33 16.14
C ILE A 96 13.46 2.34 17.00
N ASN A 97 14.68 2.62 16.60
CA ASN A 97 15.44 3.71 17.19
C ASN A 97 15.00 5.02 16.54
N LYS A 98 14.28 5.84 17.29
CA LYS A 98 13.87 7.15 16.80
C LYS A 98 15.09 7.97 16.45
N THR A 99 15.14 8.52 15.22
CA THR A 99 16.19 9.46 14.84
C THR A 99 16.19 10.64 15.83
N PRO A 100 17.30 10.87 16.53
CA PRO A 100 17.34 11.92 17.54
C PRO A 100 17.15 13.28 16.86
N LYS A 101 16.19 14.07 17.33
CA LYS A 101 16.08 15.46 16.93
C LYS A 101 17.20 16.26 17.57
N ASN A 102 17.74 17.21 16.81
CA ASN A 102 18.71 18.13 17.37
C ASN A 102 18.03 19.05 18.39
N THR A 103 18.14 18.70 19.66
CA THR A 103 17.65 19.50 20.79
C THR A 103 18.79 20.31 21.46
N LEU A 104 19.96 20.34 20.82
CA LEU A 104 21.12 21.11 21.34
C LEU A 104 20.85 22.58 21.15
N VAL A 105 21.00 23.32 22.25
CA VAL A 105 20.86 24.78 22.27
C VAL A 105 22.23 25.40 22.53
N ALA A 106 22.64 26.30 21.65
CA ALA A 106 23.83 27.10 21.86
C ALA A 106 23.51 28.31 22.78
N TYR A 107 24.27 28.49 23.82
CA TYR A 107 24.13 29.60 24.74
C TYR A 107 25.31 30.55 24.62
N GLU A 108 25.03 31.84 24.62
CA GLU A 108 26.09 32.83 24.83
C GLU A 108 26.56 32.77 26.27
N SER A 109 27.87 32.60 26.48
CA SER A 109 28.49 32.59 27.80
C SER A 109 29.79 33.32 27.76
N ALA A 110 30.18 33.93 28.91
CA ALA A 110 31.51 34.51 29.07
C ALA A 110 32.58 33.42 28.95
N LYS A 111 33.77 33.76 28.43
CA LYS A 111 34.90 32.83 28.31
C LYS A 111 35.22 32.22 29.67
N GLY A 112 35.02 30.88 29.80
CA GLY A 112 35.20 30.15 31.05
C GLY A 112 33.95 30.07 31.93
N GLY A 113 32.77 30.56 31.47
CA GLY A 113 31.50 30.42 32.16
C GLY A 113 30.89 29.02 32.01
N ASN A 114 30.04 28.62 32.95
CA ASN A 114 29.28 27.37 32.86
C ASN A 114 28.21 27.48 31.78
N VAL A 115 28.10 26.43 30.94
CA VAL A 115 27.05 26.27 29.89
C VAL A 115 26.09 25.23 30.35
N TYR A 116 24.78 25.47 30.13
CA TYR A 116 23.73 24.48 30.36
C TYR A 116 23.93 23.27 29.44
N LYS A 117 23.77 22.06 29.99
CA LYS A 117 23.86 20.82 29.21
C LYS A 117 22.58 20.56 28.49
N SER A 118 22.67 20.36 27.19
CA SER A 118 21.57 19.83 26.37
C SER A 118 21.80 18.34 26.15
N TYR A 119 20.74 17.57 26.08
CA TYR A 119 20.78 16.12 25.89
C TYR A 119 20.08 15.77 24.58
N ILE A 120 20.64 14.81 23.85
CA ILE A 120 19.98 14.20 22.68
C ILE A 120 19.09 13.08 23.22
N ASP A 121 17.80 13.17 22.95
CA ASP A 121 16.84 12.15 23.35
C ASP A 121 16.81 11.03 22.28
N THR A 122 17.14 9.80 22.72
CA THR A 122 17.08 8.60 21.91
C THR A 122 16.04 7.68 22.53
N SER A 123 14.81 7.71 22.05
CA SER A 123 13.77 6.80 22.51
C SER A 123 13.67 5.57 21.60
N ALA A 124 13.57 4.41 22.24
CA ALA A 124 13.28 3.15 21.57
C ALA A 124 11.75 2.93 21.51
N LEU A 125 11.23 2.64 20.35
CA LEU A 125 9.80 2.42 20.11
C LEU A 125 9.58 1.03 19.54
N THR A 126 8.45 0.41 19.88
CA THR A 126 8.01 -0.85 19.28
C THR A 126 6.83 -0.61 18.35
N PRO A 127 6.77 -1.25 17.18
CA PRO A 127 5.62 -1.14 16.29
C PRO A 127 4.40 -1.86 16.86
N THR A 128 3.23 -1.49 16.40
CA THR A 128 1.99 -2.23 16.67
C THR A 128 1.82 -3.28 15.58
N TRP A 129 1.99 -4.55 15.95
CA TRP A 129 1.89 -5.67 15.03
C TRP A 129 0.45 -5.99 14.68
N LYS A 130 0.21 -6.27 13.41
CA LYS A 130 -1.07 -6.71 12.86
C LYS A 130 -0.85 -7.96 12.02
N HIS A 131 -1.72 -8.94 12.20
CA HIS A 131 -1.71 -10.18 11.46
C HIS A 131 -2.79 -10.15 10.37
N ALA A 132 -2.39 -10.33 9.10
CA ALA A 132 -3.30 -10.39 7.98
C ALA A 132 -3.50 -11.83 7.52
N GLN A 133 -4.74 -12.23 7.30
CA GLN A 133 -5.11 -13.55 6.79
C GLN A 133 -6.17 -13.40 5.71
N VAL A 134 -6.09 -14.29 4.71
CA VAL A 134 -7.10 -14.42 3.66
C VAL A 134 -7.39 -15.91 3.47
N GLU A 135 -8.65 -16.27 3.36
CA GLU A 135 -9.08 -17.61 3.00
C GLU A 135 -9.95 -17.56 1.75
N THR A 136 -9.71 -18.45 0.82
CA THR A 136 -10.47 -18.56 -0.43
C THR A 136 -10.74 -20.02 -0.76
N GLU A 137 -11.86 -20.30 -1.40
CA GLU A 137 -12.25 -21.62 -1.84
C GLU A 137 -12.41 -21.67 -3.35
N ILE A 138 -12.03 -22.80 -3.95
CA ILE A 138 -12.27 -23.09 -5.35
C ILE A 138 -12.89 -24.49 -5.48
N SER A 139 -13.97 -24.60 -6.28
CA SER A 139 -14.57 -25.90 -6.57
C SER A 139 -13.85 -26.61 -7.71
N TYR A 140 -13.87 -27.96 -7.69
CA TYR A 140 -13.34 -28.77 -8.79
C TYR A 140 -14.03 -28.45 -10.13
N THR A 141 -15.31 -28.08 -10.08
CA THR A 141 -16.04 -27.64 -11.27
C THR A 141 -15.47 -26.33 -11.84
N GLN A 142 -15.06 -25.38 -10.99
CA GLN A 142 -14.40 -24.16 -11.44
C GLN A 142 -13.03 -24.43 -12.03
N LEU A 143 -12.24 -25.35 -11.42
CA LEU A 143 -10.95 -25.78 -11.98
C LEU A 143 -11.12 -26.44 -13.36
N ARG A 144 -12.12 -27.33 -13.52
CA ARG A 144 -12.42 -27.96 -14.82
C ARG A 144 -12.82 -26.98 -15.90
N ARG A 145 -13.61 -25.95 -15.56
CA ARG A 145 -14.14 -24.98 -16.53
C ARG A 145 -13.23 -23.79 -16.78
N GLY A 146 -12.64 -23.27 -15.71
CA GLY A 146 -11.85 -22.06 -15.74
C GLY A 146 -10.35 -22.28 -15.86
N GLY A 147 -9.88 -23.52 -15.56
CA GLY A 147 -8.48 -23.91 -15.71
C GLY A 147 -7.51 -22.89 -15.09
N PHE A 148 -6.55 -22.46 -15.89
CA PHE A 148 -5.50 -21.52 -15.49
C PHE A 148 -6.05 -20.16 -15.01
N LYS A 149 -7.17 -19.70 -15.59
CA LYS A 149 -7.78 -18.41 -15.16
C LYS A 149 -8.21 -18.43 -13.70
N SER A 150 -8.75 -19.56 -13.24
CA SER A 150 -9.19 -19.70 -11.85
C SER A 150 -8.03 -19.60 -10.88
N ILE A 151 -6.89 -20.24 -11.18
CA ILE A 151 -5.69 -20.23 -10.35
C ILE A 151 -5.04 -18.85 -10.38
N ALA A 152 -4.88 -18.24 -11.56
CA ALA A 152 -4.32 -16.90 -11.71
C ALA A 152 -5.14 -15.85 -10.94
N ASN A 153 -6.46 -15.90 -11.04
CA ASN A 153 -7.34 -14.98 -10.32
C ASN A 153 -7.23 -15.16 -8.79
N MET A 154 -7.09 -16.39 -8.29
CA MET A 154 -6.90 -16.63 -6.86
C MET A 154 -5.61 -15.99 -6.36
N ALA A 155 -4.50 -16.15 -7.08
CA ALA A 155 -3.22 -15.56 -6.72
C ALA A 155 -3.31 -14.02 -6.64
N VAL A 156 -3.86 -13.39 -7.69
CA VAL A 156 -3.97 -11.92 -7.76
C VAL A 156 -4.92 -11.39 -6.68
N PHE A 157 -6.09 -11.98 -6.52
CA PHE A 157 -7.07 -11.50 -5.54
C PHE A 157 -6.62 -11.70 -4.10
N ALA A 158 -5.92 -12.80 -3.79
CA ALA A 158 -5.36 -13.01 -2.46
C ALA A 158 -4.31 -11.94 -2.13
N LYS A 159 -3.41 -11.65 -3.08
CA LYS A 159 -2.42 -10.57 -2.93
C LYS A 159 -3.10 -9.21 -2.78
N GLU A 160 -4.02 -8.86 -3.67
CA GLU A 160 -4.76 -7.59 -3.59
C GLU A 160 -5.49 -7.43 -2.25
N ALA A 161 -6.06 -8.50 -1.70
CA ALA A 161 -6.75 -8.44 -0.42
C ALA A 161 -5.79 -8.17 0.74
N LEU A 162 -4.61 -8.79 0.76
CA LEU A 162 -3.57 -8.56 1.76
C LEU A 162 -3.01 -7.14 1.66
N ASP A 163 -2.67 -6.69 0.45
CA ASP A 163 -2.15 -5.35 0.20
C ASP A 163 -3.18 -4.28 0.57
N ASN A 164 -4.45 -4.47 0.20
CA ASN A 164 -5.53 -3.55 0.53
C ASN A 164 -5.71 -3.43 2.06
N LYS A 165 -5.61 -4.54 2.78
CA LYS A 165 -5.68 -4.54 4.24
C LYS A 165 -4.52 -3.75 4.85
N LYS A 166 -3.29 -3.98 4.38
CA LYS A 166 -2.09 -3.26 4.82
C LYS A 166 -2.22 -1.76 4.55
N ILE A 167 -2.60 -1.37 3.32
CA ILE A 167 -2.80 0.04 2.93
C ILE A 167 -3.87 0.71 3.80
N LYS A 168 -5.03 0.07 4.00
CA LYS A 168 -6.09 0.58 4.86
C LYS A 168 -5.61 0.83 6.29
N ASP A 169 -4.84 -0.11 6.84
CA ASP A 169 -4.32 0.00 8.20
C ASP A 169 -3.26 1.10 8.32
N VAL A 170 -2.42 1.30 7.31
CA VAL A 170 -1.44 2.41 7.24
C VAL A 170 -2.18 3.76 7.27
N PHE A 171 -3.17 3.97 6.42
CA PHE A 171 -3.90 5.23 6.37
C PHE A 171 -4.79 5.44 7.60
N SER A 172 -5.31 4.39 8.21
CA SER A 172 -6.03 4.48 9.47
C SER A 172 -5.11 4.88 10.63
N ALA A 173 -3.90 4.31 10.69
CA ALA A 173 -2.90 4.70 11.67
C ALA A 173 -2.48 6.17 11.49
N LEU A 174 -2.31 6.62 10.24
CA LEU A 174 -2.02 8.00 9.90
C LEU A 174 -3.12 8.95 10.35
N ASP A 175 -4.39 8.66 10.02
CA ASP A 175 -5.53 9.51 10.41
C ASP A 175 -5.68 9.60 11.94
N THR A 176 -5.37 8.51 12.65
CA THR A 176 -5.42 8.44 14.12
C THR A 176 -4.26 9.22 14.75
N ALA A 177 -3.06 9.15 14.18
CA ALA A 177 -1.88 9.87 14.70
C ALA A 177 -2.07 11.40 14.66
N ILE A 178 -2.89 11.91 13.74
CA ILE A 178 -3.20 13.33 13.58
C ILE A 178 -4.61 13.60 14.16
N ALA A 179 -4.80 13.42 15.45
CA ALA A 179 -6.13 13.56 16.05
C ALA A 179 -6.58 15.02 16.26
N GLY A 180 -5.67 15.99 16.27
CA GLY A 180 -5.97 17.41 16.52
C GLY A 180 -4.73 18.30 16.45
N GLY A 181 -4.91 19.56 16.83
CA GLY A 181 -3.83 20.56 16.88
C GLY A 181 -3.67 21.37 15.59
N GLU A 182 -2.53 22.03 15.43
CA GLU A 182 -2.20 22.92 14.31
C GLU A 182 -2.11 22.20 12.95
N GLN A 183 -2.08 20.88 12.97
CA GLN A 183 -1.97 20.00 11.81
C GLN A 183 -3.32 19.68 11.16
N VAL A 184 -4.45 20.08 11.77
CA VAL A 184 -5.79 19.75 11.28
C VAL A 184 -6.52 21.01 10.84
N PHE A 185 -6.82 21.11 9.56
CA PHE A 185 -7.54 22.21 8.95
C PHE A 185 -8.98 21.76 8.65
N ALA A 186 -9.96 22.37 9.31
CA ALA A 186 -11.36 22.01 9.10
C ALA A 186 -11.98 22.81 7.94
N VAL A 187 -12.76 22.13 7.08
CA VAL A 187 -13.60 22.70 6.03
C VAL A 187 -15.04 22.28 6.30
N THR A 188 -15.94 23.23 6.49
CA THR A 188 -17.38 22.97 6.65
C THR A 188 -18.08 23.14 5.32
N GLY A 189 -18.92 22.17 4.91
CA GLY A 189 -19.67 22.21 3.66
C GLY A 189 -19.16 21.29 2.54
N GLY A 190 -18.38 20.27 2.85
CA GLY A 190 -17.91 19.27 1.89
C GLY A 190 -16.80 19.75 0.95
N GLU A 191 -16.55 18.99 -0.13
CA GLU A 191 -15.45 19.25 -1.07
C GLU A 191 -15.57 20.57 -1.83
N SER A 192 -16.79 21.04 -2.09
CA SER A 192 -17.05 22.32 -2.80
C SER A 192 -16.74 23.55 -1.96
N ALA A 193 -16.62 23.40 -0.64
CA ALA A 193 -16.29 24.47 0.29
C ALA A 193 -14.77 24.65 0.49
N LEU A 194 -13.94 23.86 -0.20
CA LEU A 194 -12.49 24.05 -0.15
C LEU A 194 -12.12 25.44 -0.67
N THR A 195 -11.35 26.17 0.14
CA THR A 195 -10.87 27.51 -0.21
C THR A 195 -9.35 27.51 -0.38
N LYS A 196 -8.87 28.44 -1.22
CA LYS A 196 -7.43 28.66 -1.42
C LYS A 196 -6.72 28.90 -0.09
N THR A 197 -7.30 29.68 0.82
CA THR A 197 -6.69 30.00 2.13
C THR A 197 -6.42 28.76 2.98
N ILE A 198 -7.31 27.78 2.96
CA ILE A 198 -7.13 26.54 3.74
C ILE A 198 -6.10 25.65 3.07
N LEU A 199 -6.11 25.56 1.75
CA LEU A 199 -5.11 24.78 1.02
C LEU A 199 -3.71 25.39 1.13
N ASP A 200 -3.59 26.73 1.10
CA ASP A 200 -2.34 27.44 1.33
C ASP A 200 -1.77 27.15 2.73
N LYS A 201 -2.64 27.08 3.75
CA LYS A 201 -2.19 26.68 5.10
C LYS A 201 -1.64 25.27 5.14
N LEU A 202 -2.26 24.32 4.44
CA LEU A 202 -1.76 22.95 4.35
C LEU A 202 -0.42 22.92 3.61
N SER A 203 -0.30 23.62 2.45
CA SER A 203 0.95 23.64 1.69
C SER A 203 2.08 24.30 2.47
N LEU A 204 1.81 25.41 3.15
CA LEU A 204 2.78 26.10 4.00
C LEU A 204 3.25 25.18 5.14
N TYR A 205 2.31 24.52 5.83
CA TYR A 205 2.67 23.58 6.88
C TYR A 205 3.62 22.47 6.36
N VAL A 206 3.30 21.90 5.18
CA VAL A 206 4.16 20.88 4.56
C VAL A 206 5.53 21.43 4.23
N LEU A 207 5.62 22.64 3.66
CA LEU A 207 6.89 23.27 3.29
C LEU A 207 7.74 23.64 4.50
N ASP A 208 7.13 24.11 5.59
CA ASP A 208 7.83 24.48 6.84
C ASP A 208 8.47 23.27 7.54
N HIS A 209 7.97 22.06 7.27
CA HIS A 209 8.49 20.81 7.83
C HIS A 209 9.27 19.98 6.80
N LEU A 210 9.46 20.49 5.59
CA LEU A 210 10.17 19.80 4.52
C LEU A 210 11.69 19.90 4.76
N ALA A 211 12.38 18.76 4.60
CA ALA A 211 13.84 18.76 4.58
C ALA A 211 14.37 19.37 3.26
N ASP A 212 15.56 19.98 3.33
CA ASP A 212 16.18 20.58 2.16
C ASP A 212 16.38 19.56 1.03
N GLY A 213 15.77 19.84 -0.12
CA GLY A 213 15.87 19.01 -1.31
C GLY A 213 14.74 17.99 -1.47
N ASP A 214 13.86 17.85 -0.50
CA ASP A 214 12.67 16.99 -0.59
C ASP A 214 11.49 17.70 -1.26
N THR A 215 10.45 16.94 -1.60
CA THR A 215 9.24 17.46 -2.22
C THR A 215 8.03 17.07 -1.40
N GLY A 216 7.24 18.07 -1.00
CA GLY A 216 5.99 17.86 -0.30
C GLY A 216 4.96 17.13 -1.16
N ILE A 217 4.12 16.31 -0.54
CA ILE A 217 3.08 15.55 -1.22
C ILE A 217 1.73 15.82 -0.55
N MET A 218 0.72 16.16 -1.34
CA MET A 218 -0.66 16.22 -0.90
C MET A 218 -1.47 15.11 -1.58
N PHE A 219 -2.26 14.37 -0.84
CA PHE A 219 -3.08 13.31 -1.42
C PHE A 219 -4.40 13.08 -0.70
N GLY A 220 -5.34 12.50 -1.42
CA GLY A 220 -6.65 12.13 -0.92
C GLY A 220 -7.41 11.29 -1.94
N LEU A 221 -8.69 11.03 -1.71
CA LEU A 221 -9.52 10.42 -2.76
C LEU A 221 -9.63 11.37 -3.96
N ASN A 222 -9.75 10.81 -5.17
CA ASN A 222 -9.80 11.58 -6.42
C ASN A 222 -10.79 12.75 -6.37
N LYS A 223 -11.96 12.56 -5.73
CA LYS A 223 -12.97 13.64 -5.60
C LYS A 223 -12.45 14.85 -4.84
N TYR A 224 -11.63 14.63 -3.78
CA TYR A 224 -11.04 15.73 -3.00
C TYR A 224 -9.79 16.29 -3.66
N ALA A 225 -8.96 15.47 -4.29
CA ALA A 225 -7.84 15.95 -5.08
C ALA A 225 -8.32 16.81 -6.28
N GLN A 226 -9.44 16.42 -6.90
CA GLN A 226 -10.05 17.17 -8.00
C GLN A 226 -10.68 18.50 -7.50
N SER A 227 -11.16 18.57 -6.25
CA SER A 227 -11.72 19.81 -5.70
C SER A 227 -10.70 20.93 -5.62
N ILE A 228 -9.40 20.63 -5.58
CA ILE A 228 -8.30 21.59 -5.63
C ILE A 228 -8.37 22.40 -6.94
N ALA A 229 -8.59 21.73 -8.06
CA ALA A 229 -8.71 22.41 -9.36
C ALA A 229 -9.99 23.25 -9.48
N ASN A 230 -11.04 22.83 -8.79
CA ASN A 230 -12.37 23.43 -8.84
C ASN A 230 -12.59 24.55 -7.81
N MET A 231 -11.57 24.92 -7.03
CA MET A 231 -11.67 26.03 -6.09
C MET A 231 -12.04 27.33 -6.78
N SER A 232 -12.89 28.11 -6.13
CA SER A 232 -13.31 29.42 -6.65
C SER A 232 -12.09 30.32 -6.92
N GLY A 233 -12.01 30.84 -8.15
CA GLY A 233 -10.93 31.74 -8.59
C GLY A 233 -9.62 31.04 -8.96
N TYR A 234 -9.44 29.74 -8.65
CA TYR A 234 -8.16 29.05 -8.92
C TYR A 234 -7.87 28.89 -10.41
N THR A 235 -8.88 28.66 -11.23
CA THR A 235 -8.75 28.55 -12.69
C THR A 235 -8.16 29.77 -13.37
N SER A 236 -8.31 30.96 -12.77
CA SER A 236 -7.71 32.20 -13.28
C SER A 236 -6.20 32.32 -13.01
N TYR A 237 -5.69 31.60 -12.00
CA TYR A 237 -4.28 31.57 -11.62
C TYR A 237 -3.53 30.40 -12.24
N MET A 238 -4.21 29.44 -12.84
CA MET A 238 -3.56 28.31 -13.53
C MET A 238 -2.84 28.79 -14.78
N SER A 239 -1.59 28.34 -14.93
CA SER A 239 -0.85 28.48 -16.20
C SER A 239 -1.53 27.67 -17.31
N SER A 240 -1.19 27.94 -18.58
CA SER A 240 -1.69 27.16 -19.72
C SER A 240 -1.34 25.67 -19.57
N THR A 241 -0.12 25.36 -19.14
CA THR A 241 0.35 23.99 -18.92
C THR A 241 -0.45 23.28 -17.83
N MET A 242 -0.75 23.94 -16.73
CA MET A 242 -1.58 23.36 -15.65
C MET A 242 -3.02 23.09 -16.12
N LYS A 243 -3.58 23.95 -16.97
CA LYS A 243 -4.92 23.73 -17.57
C LYS A 243 -4.90 22.53 -18.51
N ASP A 244 -3.85 22.38 -19.32
CA ASP A 244 -3.69 21.25 -20.21
C ASP A 244 -3.53 19.94 -19.41
N ASP A 245 -2.75 19.92 -18.34
CA ASP A 245 -2.61 18.78 -17.44
C ASP A 245 -3.92 18.43 -16.77
N TYR A 246 -4.68 19.41 -16.27
CA TYR A 246 -5.99 19.17 -15.71
C TYR A 246 -6.96 18.57 -16.74
N ASN A 247 -6.98 19.09 -17.97
CA ASN A 247 -7.81 18.54 -19.04
C ASN A 247 -7.43 17.11 -19.42
N ARG A 248 -6.15 16.74 -19.34
CA ARG A 248 -5.67 15.39 -19.68
C ARG A 248 -5.89 14.37 -18.55
N TYR A 249 -5.63 14.76 -17.30
CA TYR A 249 -5.57 13.84 -16.17
C TYR A 249 -6.72 14.01 -15.17
N GLY A 250 -7.50 15.08 -15.27
CA GLY A 250 -8.58 15.41 -14.34
C GLY A 250 -8.08 15.88 -12.97
N LEU A 251 -6.76 16.05 -12.79
CA LEU A 251 -6.11 16.47 -11.55
C LEU A 251 -5.03 17.50 -11.86
N VAL A 252 -4.84 18.45 -10.96
CA VAL A 252 -3.66 19.32 -10.96
C VAL A 252 -2.50 18.52 -10.36
N LYS A 253 -1.33 18.55 -10.99
CA LYS A 253 -0.17 17.78 -10.51
C LYS A 253 0.55 18.44 -9.34
N GLU A 254 0.52 19.75 -9.26
CA GLU A 254 1.28 20.52 -8.28
C GLU A 254 0.47 21.69 -7.74
N TYR A 255 0.61 21.97 -6.46
CA TYR A 255 0.05 23.15 -5.82
C TYR A 255 0.96 23.62 -4.67
N GLY A 256 1.32 24.91 -4.66
CA GLY A 256 2.09 25.51 -3.58
C GLY A 256 3.41 24.80 -3.28
N GLY A 257 4.09 24.27 -4.30
CA GLY A 257 5.35 23.53 -4.12
C GLY A 257 5.18 22.05 -3.72
N CYS A 258 3.95 21.55 -3.62
CA CYS A 258 3.66 20.16 -3.28
C CYS A 258 3.09 19.41 -4.48
N LEU A 259 3.47 18.14 -4.66
CA LEU A 259 2.86 17.23 -5.63
C LEU A 259 1.47 16.80 -5.15
N ILE A 260 0.51 16.69 -6.07
CA ILE A 260 -0.85 16.26 -5.77
C ILE A 260 -1.08 14.85 -6.29
N GLY A 261 -1.51 13.95 -5.41
CA GLY A 261 -1.91 12.58 -5.71
C GLY A 261 -3.39 12.33 -5.43
N GLY A 262 -4.04 11.57 -6.31
CA GLY A 262 -5.42 11.14 -6.12
C GLY A 262 -5.53 9.62 -6.04
N PHE A 263 -6.27 9.11 -5.05
CA PHE A 263 -6.59 7.71 -4.93
C PHE A 263 -7.97 7.38 -5.48
N SER A 264 -8.05 6.26 -6.18
CA SER A 264 -9.34 5.76 -6.68
C SER A 264 -10.21 5.27 -5.51
N GLY A 265 -11.43 5.78 -5.42
CA GLY A 265 -12.46 5.25 -4.50
C GLY A 265 -13.06 3.91 -4.97
N ALA A 266 -12.68 3.42 -6.16
CA ALA A 266 -13.11 2.11 -6.64
C ALA A 266 -12.34 0.96 -5.98
N ARG A 267 -11.08 1.19 -5.58
CA ARG A 267 -10.28 0.22 -4.85
C ARG A 267 -10.70 0.23 -3.38
N LYS A 268 -11.30 -0.87 -2.92
CA LYS A 268 -11.87 -1.00 -1.57
C LYS A 268 -11.27 -2.20 -0.86
N ALA A 269 -11.31 -2.17 0.47
CA ALA A 269 -11.03 -3.34 1.29
C ALA A 269 -12.14 -4.39 1.16
N ALA A 270 -11.90 -5.60 1.65
CA ALA A 270 -12.85 -6.72 1.55
C ALA A 270 -14.19 -6.44 2.23
N ASP A 271 -14.23 -5.57 3.24
CA ASP A 271 -15.43 -5.09 3.94
C ASP A 271 -16.20 -4.01 3.17
N GLY A 272 -15.71 -3.62 1.98
CA GLY A 272 -16.29 -2.57 1.15
C GLY A 272 -15.92 -1.15 1.59
N GLU A 273 -15.11 -0.98 2.62
CA GLU A 273 -14.61 0.32 3.05
C GLU A 273 -13.51 0.85 2.13
N LEU A 274 -13.38 2.16 2.09
CA LEU A 274 -12.34 2.83 1.33
C LEU A 274 -10.95 2.56 1.94
N LEU A 275 -9.92 2.45 1.11
CA LEU A 275 -8.54 2.28 1.58
C LEU A 275 -7.99 3.56 2.22
N VAL A 276 -8.31 4.70 1.62
CA VAL A 276 -7.96 6.02 2.14
C VAL A 276 -9.18 6.60 2.86
N PRO A 277 -9.04 7.16 4.06
CA PRO A 277 -10.14 7.76 4.79
C PRO A 277 -10.91 8.79 3.95
N ASP A 278 -12.24 8.69 3.97
CA ASP A 278 -13.11 9.65 3.30
C ASP A 278 -13.01 11.04 3.94
N LYS A 279 -13.34 12.07 3.19
CA LYS A 279 -13.38 13.46 3.66
C LYS A 279 -12.03 13.96 4.22
N ARG A 280 -10.92 13.52 3.59
CA ARG A 280 -9.56 13.90 3.98
C ARG A 280 -8.72 14.29 2.77
N ILE A 281 -7.88 15.30 2.97
CA ILE A 281 -6.68 15.55 2.16
C ILE A 281 -5.52 15.57 3.14
N PHE A 282 -4.53 14.73 2.92
CA PHE A 282 -3.31 14.67 3.71
C PHE A 282 -2.20 15.45 3.01
N GLY A 283 -1.37 16.11 3.79
CA GLY A 283 -0.13 16.74 3.34
C GLY A 283 1.04 16.11 4.09
N ILE A 284 2.10 15.75 3.39
CA ILE A 284 3.27 15.04 3.92
C ILE A 284 4.53 15.77 3.50
N SER A 285 5.43 16.00 4.47
CA SER A 285 6.72 16.67 4.28
C SER A 285 7.93 15.72 4.28
N GLY A 286 7.74 14.40 4.44
CA GLY A 286 8.85 13.44 4.47
C GLY A 286 8.47 12.14 5.15
N ILE A 287 9.48 11.42 5.67
CA ILE A 287 9.26 10.14 6.37
C ILE A 287 8.51 10.39 7.68
N ILE A 288 7.38 9.69 7.82
CA ILE A 288 6.47 9.83 8.96
C ILE A 288 6.58 8.70 9.97
N GLY A 289 7.17 7.58 9.56
CA GLY A 289 7.28 6.43 10.43
C GLY A 289 7.98 5.26 9.79
N THR A 290 7.85 4.10 10.45
CA THR A 290 8.42 2.84 9.99
C THR A 290 7.31 1.83 9.77
N LEU A 291 7.39 1.10 8.66
CA LEU A 291 6.57 -0.03 8.31
C LEU A 291 7.46 -1.25 8.22
N CYS A 292 7.30 -2.19 9.14
CA CYS A 292 8.12 -3.38 9.22
C CYS A 292 7.29 -4.62 8.89
N ASP A 293 7.79 -5.45 7.99
CA ASP A 293 7.22 -6.75 7.68
C ASP A 293 7.90 -7.84 8.51
N ARG A 294 7.12 -8.76 9.11
CA ARG A 294 7.64 -9.85 9.94
C ARG A 294 7.13 -11.19 9.45
N GLY A 295 8.05 -12.13 9.29
CA GLY A 295 7.75 -13.48 8.85
C GLY A 295 7.48 -13.58 7.35
N GLU A 296 7.17 -14.78 6.91
CA GLU A 296 6.90 -15.11 5.52
C GLU A 296 5.44 -15.50 5.33
N LEU A 297 4.89 -15.16 4.18
CA LEU A 297 3.56 -15.59 3.79
C LEU A 297 3.55 -17.13 3.62
N ARG A 298 2.64 -17.80 4.34
CA ARG A 298 2.42 -19.24 4.25
C ARG A 298 1.02 -19.50 3.71
N VAL A 299 0.89 -20.51 2.89
CA VAL A 299 -0.40 -20.94 2.36
C VAL A 299 -0.65 -22.37 2.80
N TYR A 300 -1.77 -22.57 3.48
CA TYR A 300 -2.26 -23.88 3.85
C TYR A 300 -3.38 -24.30 2.91
N GLU A 301 -3.28 -25.48 2.37
CA GLU A 301 -4.28 -26.08 1.52
C GLU A 301 -5.09 -27.10 2.31
N THR A 302 -6.40 -27.00 2.25
CA THR A 302 -7.32 -27.98 2.85
C THR A 302 -8.27 -28.50 1.80
N LEU A 303 -8.33 -29.81 1.68
CA LEU A 303 -9.21 -30.50 0.75
C LEU A 303 -10.52 -30.90 1.44
N ASP A 304 -11.66 -30.52 0.85
CA ASP A 304 -12.95 -31.05 1.21
C ASP A 304 -13.51 -31.87 0.05
N ASN A 305 -13.12 -33.13 -0.03
CA ASN A 305 -13.55 -34.03 -1.10
C ASN A 305 -15.06 -34.26 -1.11
N ASN A 306 -15.74 -34.14 0.06
CA ASN A 306 -17.20 -34.28 0.14
C ASN A 306 -17.92 -33.13 -0.54
N LYS A 307 -17.33 -31.92 -0.50
CA LYS A 307 -17.86 -30.73 -1.17
C LYS A 307 -17.20 -30.45 -2.50
N GLU A 308 -16.26 -31.27 -2.95
CA GLU A 308 -15.47 -31.07 -4.17
C GLU A 308 -14.84 -29.67 -4.22
N ARG A 309 -14.18 -29.26 -3.13
CA ARG A 309 -13.55 -27.94 -2.99
C ARG A 309 -12.15 -28.04 -2.43
N VAL A 310 -11.35 -27.07 -2.83
CA VAL A 310 -10.03 -26.78 -2.26
C VAL A 310 -10.11 -25.43 -1.57
N SER A 311 -9.79 -25.39 -0.28
CA SER A 311 -9.67 -24.14 0.49
C SER A 311 -8.21 -23.81 0.64
N LEU A 312 -7.85 -22.55 0.38
CA LEU A 312 -6.50 -22.01 0.55
C LEU A 312 -6.54 -20.92 1.61
N LYS A 313 -5.76 -21.10 2.66
CA LYS A 313 -5.60 -20.11 3.73
C LYS A 313 -4.21 -19.49 3.68
N PHE A 314 -4.17 -18.20 3.43
CA PHE A 314 -2.97 -17.37 3.43
C PHE A 314 -2.78 -16.79 4.83
N THR A 315 -1.64 -17.04 5.46
CA THR A 315 -1.35 -16.63 6.86
C THR A 315 0.16 -16.53 7.09
N GLY A 316 0.57 -16.20 8.31
CA GLY A 316 1.99 -16.14 8.70
C GLY A 316 2.65 -14.80 8.43
N TYR A 317 1.99 -13.90 7.72
CA TYR A 317 2.48 -12.57 7.42
C TYR A 317 1.96 -11.56 8.43
N GLU A 318 2.88 -10.90 9.11
CA GLU A 318 2.58 -9.81 10.02
C GLU A 318 3.25 -8.53 9.55
N TYR A 319 2.64 -7.40 9.83
CA TYR A 319 3.25 -6.10 9.60
C TYR A 319 3.06 -5.20 10.81
N GLY A 320 4.13 -4.47 11.12
CA GLY A 320 4.16 -3.51 12.21
C GLY A 320 4.15 -2.10 11.68
N ILE A 321 3.27 -1.24 12.21
CA ILE A 321 3.17 0.16 11.82
C ILE A 321 3.51 1.01 13.03
N LYS A 322 4.42 1.98 12.86
CA LYS A 322 4.72 2.98 13.88
C LYS A 322 4.93 4.35 13.26
N ILE A 323 4.11 5.30 13.66
CA ILE A 323 4.32 6.72 13.34
C ILE A 323 5.35 7.26 14.34
N THR A 324 6.47 7.73 13.84
CA THR A 324 7.58 8.29 14.65
C THR A 324 7.63 9.80 14.57
N ASN A 325 7.25 10.39 13.45
CA ASN A 325 7.30 11.82 13.18
C ASN A 325 5.91 12.35 12.77
N PRO A 326 4.96 12.42 13.70
CA PRO A 326 3.59 12.88 13.39
C PRO A 326 3.56 14.35 12.91
N GLU A 327 4.55 15.16 13.25
CA GLU A 327 4.70 16.54 12.78
C GLU A 327 4.95 16.66 11.28
N ASN A 328 5.43 15.61 10.61
CA ASN A 328 5.65 15.61 9.15
C ASN A 328 4.33 15.41 8.37
N VAL A 329 3.21 15.38 9.06
CA VAL A 329 1.91 15.17 8.42
C VAL A 329 0.90 16.18 8.91
N ALA A 330 0.11 16.73 7.98
CA ALA A 330 -1.08 17.52 8.27
C ALA A 330 -2.26 17.03 7.46
N LYS A 331 -3.47 17.40 7.84
CA LYS A 331 -4.69 17.04 7.10
C LYS A 331 -5.73 18.14 7.02
N ILE A 332 -6.42 18.18 5.90
CA ILE A 332 -7.71 18.87 5.78
C ILE A 332 -8.81 17.85 6.08
N THR A 333 -9.76 18.24 6.91
CA THR A 333 -10.93 17.45 7.26
C THR A 333 -12.19 18.15 6.78
N PHE A 334 -12.99 17.48 5.95
CA PHE A 334 -14.28 17.98 5.48
C PHE A 334 -15.39 17.50 6.41
N THR A 335 -16.13 18.44 6.99
CA THR A 335 -17.31 18.17 7.80
C THR A 335 -18.58 18.52 7.01
N ALA A 336 -19.68 17.87 7.33
CA ALA A 336 -20.96 18.14 6.69
C ALA A 336 -21.48 19.54 7.02
#